data_5037188e927652ccee43d8023b047bf9
#
_entry.id   5037188e927652ccee43d8023b047bf9
#
_cell.length_a   1.000
_cell.length_b   1.000
_cell.length_c   1.000
_cell.angle_alpha   90.00
_cell.angle_beta   90.00
_cell.angle_gamma   90.00
#
_symmetry.space_group_name_H-M   'P 1'
#
loop_
_entity.id
_entity.type
_entity.pdbx_description
1 polymer ?
#
loop_
_entity_poly.entity_id
_entity_poly.type
_entity_poly.pdbx_seq_one_letter_code
_entity_poly.pdbx_strand_id
1 'polypeptide(L)'
;MKKAVVYFALLIVAIAGSFAARAANAPALAKNSAAGLDDQESVDVTVYNSDIGLIKDIRQLTLPSGLTELRFGEIAAKIMPQTVHIKSLTHPNQLHVLEQNYEYDLLTPRKLLDKFVGKEIMVLKDGIEVPVTILSSNEGLVYKLGNRILTGQPQNLIFPSIPDNLISQPTLHWSLENRTVSAHKVEASYLTRGLNWKADYVAVLDSKDKNLDLSGWVTLDNQSGATYQNARLKLVAGDLNRVVEEYKVRDAIAGRMELASKVASAAPFAEQSFFEYHLYSLQRPTTIKNQQTKQVSLLSADRIPVSKRYIFTGSPQYFHSRFTGVMPKQKVGVFVELANKKDNNLGMPLPVGTLRVYKADSDGSLQFIGEDRIDHTPKDEMIKIKMGDAFDVVAERKQTDWRKIADNLYEAAFEISLRNHKDEAVTVSVIEPMMRDWEILTSSHTHKKIEAYTAQFEIPVAKDGETKLTYRTRYKF
;
A
#
# COMPACT_ATOMS: atom_id res chain seq x y z
N MET A 1 41.10 -67.62 -86.57
CA MET A 1 40.40 -66.70 -87.45
C MET A 1 38.92 -66.82 -87.21
N LYS A 2 38.23 -65.87 -86.89
CA LYS A 2 36.87 -65.44 -86.82
C LYS A 2 36.54 -64.78 -85.45
N LYS A 3 36.30 -63.54 -85.59
CA LYS A 3 35.93 -62.62 -84.47
C LYS A 3 34.46 -62.86 -84.10
N ALA A 4 34.20 -63.01 -82.81
CA ALA A 4 32.81 -62.97 -82.29
C ALA A 4 32.62 -61.65 -81.55
N VAL A 5 31.71 -60.82 -82.01
CA VAL A 5 31.29 -59.56 -81.41
C VAL A 5 30.21 -59.89 -80.47
N VAL A 6 30.41 -59.56 -79.14
CA VAL A 6 29.36 -59.74 -78.16
C VAL A 6 28.71 -58.36 -77.91
N TYR A 7 27.44 -58.19 -78.19
CA TYR A 7 26.66 -57.05 -77.89
C TYR A 7 26.22 -57.12 -76.41
N PHE A 8 26.66 -56.10 -75.63
CA PHE A 8 26.15 -55.90 -74.24
C PHE A 8 24.96 -54.96 -74.29
N ALA A 9 23.75 -55.51 -74.10
CA ALA A 9 22.55 -54.69 -73.96
C ALA A 9 22.50 -54.14 -72.57
N LEU A 10 22.64 -52.82 -72.37
CA LEU A 10 22.39 -52.14 -71.10
C LEU A 10 20.89 -51.98 -70.89
N LEU A 11 20.35 -52.68 -69.88
CA LEU A 11 18.99 -52.54 -69.44
C LEU A 11 18.97 -51.40 -68.40
N ILE A 12 18.51 -50.20 -68.80
CA ILE A 12 18.27 -49.07 -67.87
C ILE A 12 16.88 -49.28 -67.25
N VAL A 13 16.84 -49.74 -65.99
CA VAL A 13 15.63 -49.73 -65.17
C VAL A 13 15.48 -48.31 -64.56
N ALA A 14 14.52 -47.55 -65.13
CA ALA A 14 14.12 -46.28 -64.57
C ALA A 14 13.28 -46.52 -63.30
N ILE A 15 13.90 -46.37 -62.11
CA ILE A 15 13.20 -46.31 -60.85
C ILE A 15 12.62 -44.90 -60.71
N ALA A 16 11.34 -44.73 -61.10
CA ALA A 16 10.57 -43.53 -60.78
C ALA A 16 10.27 -43.52 -59.27
N GLY A 17 11.22 -43.01 -58.49
CA GLY A 17 11.01 -42.70 -57.08
C GLY A 17 10.00 -41.55 -56.96
N SER A 18 8.80 -41.83 -56.55
CA SER A 18 7.80 -40.83 -56.17
C SER A 18 8.32 -40.09 -54.94
N PHE A 19 9.02 -38.99 -55.10
CA PHE A 19 9.16 -37.98 -54.02
C PHE A 19 7.81 -37.33 -53.86
N ALA A 20 6.95 -37.90 -52.96
CA ALA A 20 5.86 -37.16 -52.38
C ALA A 20 6.49 -36.02 -51.57
N ALA A 21 6.58 -34.85 -52.16
CA ALA A 21 6.88 -33.61 -51.42
C ALA A 21 5.84 -33.47 -50.35
N ARG A 22 6.24 -33.80 -49.12
CA ARG A 22 5.45 -33.45 -47.91
C ARG A 22 5.40 -31.94 -47.89
N ALA A 23 4.31 -31.35 -48.41
CA ALA A 23 4.05 -29.94 -48.25
C ALA A 23 4.13 -29.67 -46.75
N ALA A 24 5.17 -29.00 -46.34
CA ALA A 24 5.26 -28.41 -45.02
C ALA A 24 4.02 -27.52 -44.96
N ASN A 25 3.04 -27.88 -44.12
CA ASN A 25 1.91 -27.00 -43.82
C ASN A 25 2.52 -25.68 -43.41
N ALA A 26 2.35 -24.66 -44.24
CA ALA A 26 2.60 -23.30 -43.80
C ALA A 26 1.85 -23.11 -42.46
N PRO A 27 2.45 -22.51 -41.43
CA PRO A 27 1.78 -22.28 -40.16
C PRO A 27 0.44 -21.61 -40.47
N ALA A 28 -0.64 -22.21 -40.03
CA ALA A 28 -1.96 -21.61 -40.18
C ALA A 28 -1.90 -20.22 -39.60
N LEU A 29 -2.31 -19.20 -40.35
CA LEU A 29 -2.38 -17.83 -39.91
C LEU A 29 -3.16 -17.78 -38.59
N ALA A 30 -2.55 -17.26 -37.54
CA ALA A 30 -3.20 -17.12 -36.24
C ALA A 30 -4.47 -16.26 -36.38
N LYS A 31 -5.54 -16.70 -35.80
CA LYS A 31 -6.83 -15.99 -35.84
C LYS A 31 -6.80 -14.92 -34.70
N ASN A 32 -7.14 -13.70 -35.04
CA ASN A 32 -7.17 -12.61 -34.09
C ASN A 32 -8.45 -12.60 -33.26
N SER A 33 -8.34 -12.47 -31.97
CA SER A 33 -9.43 -12.26 -31.01
C SER A 33 -9.12 -11.07 -30.12
N ALA A 34 -10.15 -10.33 -29.73
CA ALA A 34 -10.03 -9.23 -28.78
C ALA A 34 -10.99 -9.45 -27.61
N ALA A 35 -10.58 -9.07 -26.42
CA ALA A 35 -11.34 -9.12 -25.19
C ALA A 35 -11.31 -7.75 -24.50
N GLY A 36 -12.48 -7.18 -24.25
CA GLY A 36 -12.69 -5.90 -23.56
C GLY A 36 -13.40 -6.09 -22.22
N LEU A 37 -13.77 -4.95 -21.59
CA LEU A 37 -14.57 -4.97 -20.36
C LEU A 37 -16.00 -5.49 -20.57
N ASP A 38 -16.53 -5.44 -21.78
CA ASP A 38 -17.85 -6.01 -22.10
C ASP A 38 -17.88 -7.53 -21.94
N ASP A 39 -16.73 -8.19 -22.07
CA ASP A 39 -16.57 -9.63 -21.86
C ASP A 39 -16.36 -10.00 -20.39
N GLN A 40 -16.19 -9.00 -19.48
CA GLN A 40 -15.85 -9.20 -18.07
C GLN A 40 -17.06 -9.74 -17.30
N GLU A 41 -16.93 -10.93 -16.74
CA GLU A 41 -17.93 -11.53 -15.87
C GLU A 41 -17.75 -11.09 -14.40
N SER A 42 -16.50 -11.02 -13.96
CA SER A 42 -16.19 -10.55 -12.58
C SER A 42 -14.74 -10.13 -12.46
N VAL A 43 -14.49 -9.28 -11.48
CA VAL A 43 -13.14 -8.86 -11.09
C VAL A 43 -12.95 -8.93 -9.57
N ASP A 44 -11.85 -9.55 -9.14
CA ASP A 44 -11.40 -9.55 -7.76
C ASP A 44 -10.19 -8.64 -7.62
N VAL A 45 -10.21 -7.79 -6.62
CA VAL A 45 -9.11 -6.87 -6.32
C VAL A 45 -8.66 -7.11 -4.89
N THR A 46 -7.44 -7.60 -4.73
CA THR A 46 -6.79 -7.71 -3.42
C THR A 46 -5.74 -6.64 -3.31
N VAL A 47 -5.88 -5.71 -2.35
CA VAL A 47 -4.99 -4.58 -2.17
C VAL A 47 -4.11 -4.79 -0.94
N TYR A 48 -2.83 -4.57 -1.11
CA TYR A 48 -1.83 -4.62 -0.05
C TYR A 48 -1.44 -3.20 0.38
N ASN A 49 -0.89 -3.04 1.55
CA ASN A 49 -0.45 -1.73 2.08
C ASN A 49 0.94 -1.29 1.62
N SER A 50 1.43 -1.85 0.50
CA SER A 50 2.78 -1.65 -0.05
C SER A 50 2.77 -1.26 -1.54
N ASP A 51 1.79 -0.45 -1.96
CA ASP A 51 1.62 0.00 -3.35
C ASP A 51 1.49 -1.17 -4.34
N ILE A 52 0.73 -2.19 -3.98
CA ILE A 52 0.46 -3.37 -4.81
C ILE A 52 -0.99 -3.81 -4.72
N GLY A 53 -1.52 -4.25 -5.85
CA GLY A 53 -2.78 -4.97 -5.96
C GLY A 53 -2.64 -6.24 -6.78
N LEU A 54 -3.28 -7.32 -6.34
CA LEU A 54 -3.52 -8.52 -7.13
C LEU A 54 -4.89 -8.41 -7.77
N ILE A 55 -4.91 -8.43 -9.09
CA ILE A 55 -6.12 -8.41 -9.89
C ILE A 55 -6.37 -9.83 -10.40
N LYS A 56 -7.62 -10.29 -10.32
CA LYS A 56 -8.11 -11.47 -11.02
C LYS A 56 -9.31 -11.03 -11.85
N ASP A 57 -9.11 -11.00 -13.15
CA ASP A 57 -10.11 -10.58 -14.14
C ASP A 57 -10.62 -11.81 -14.87
N ILE A 58 -11.92 -12.09 -14.77
CA ILE A 58 -12.55 -13.23 -15.39
C ILE A 58 -13.43 -12.73 -16.53
N ARG A 59 -13.15 -13.22 -17.75
CA ARG A 59 -13.90 -12.87 -18.97
C ARG A 59 -14.43 -14.11 -19.67
N GLN A 60 -15.59 -13.96 -20.28
CA GLN A 60 -16.21 -14.99 -21.10
C GLN A 60 -15.80 -14.77 -22.57
N LEU A 61 -14.98 -15.67 -23.11
CA LEU A 61 -14.38 -15.51 -24.45
C LEU A 61 -14.72 -16.70 -25.33
N THR A 62 -15.02 -16.44 -26.63
CA THR A 62 -15.10 -17.47 -27.65
C THR A 62 -13.83 -17.41 -28.49
N LEU A 63 -12.95 -18.40 -28.27
CA LEU A 63 -11.65 -18.47 -28.94
C LEU A 63 -11.69 -19.50 -30.05
N PRO A 64 -11.16 -19.20 -31.27
CA PRO A 64 -11.02 -20.17 -32.34
C PRO A 64 -10.10 -21.32 -31.93
N SER A 65 -10.36 -22.53 -32.47
CA SER A 65 -9.42 -23.64 -32.28
C SER A 65 -8.14 -23.45 -33.10
N GLY A 66 -7.03 -23.93 -32.57
CA GLY A 66 -5.70 -23.82 -33.14
C GLY A 66 -4.91 -22.63 -32.60
N LEU A 67 -4.00 -22.07 -33.38
CA LEU A 67 -3.24 -20.90 -33.06
C LEU A 67 -4.12 -19.65 -33.06
N THR A 68 -4.12 -18.89 -31.97
CA THR A 68 -4.98 -17.72 -31.78
C THR A 68 -4.17 -16.60 -31.14
N GLU A 69 -4.28 -15.41 -31.70
CA GLU A 69 -3.77 -14.17 -31.11
C GLU A 69 -4.89 -13.50 -30.30
N LEU A 70 -4.71 -13.36 -28.97
CA LEU A 70 -5.67 -12.74 -28.08
C LEU A 70 -5.14 -11.40 -27.60
N ARG A 71 -5.87 -10.33 -27.92
CA ARG A 71 -5.68 -8.99 -27.32
C ARG A 71 -6.63 -8.82 -26.15
N PHE A 72 -6.06 -8.71 -24.95
CA PHE A 72 -6.80 -8.53 -23.71
C PHE A 72 -6.59 -7.10 -23.21
N GLY A 73 -7.50 -6.22 -23.56
CA GLY A 73 -7.41 -4.77 -23.32
C GLY A 73 -7.98 -4.33 -21.98
N GLU A 74 -7.90 -3.02 -21.73
CA GLU A 74 -8.51 -2.35 -20.57
C GLU A 74 -8.02 -2.90 -19.22
N ILE A 75 -6.71 -3.20 -19.15
CA ILE A 75 -6.02 -3.65 -17.95
C ILE A 75 -5.34 -2.47 -17.23
N ALA A 76 -4.80 -2.72 -16.04
CA ALA A 76 -4.06 -1.69 -15.30
C ALA A 76 -2.82 -1.19 -16.06
N ALA A 77 -2.67 0.14 -16.17
CA ALA A 77 -1.51 0.73 -16.83
C ALA A 77 -0.19 0.48 -16.10
N LYS A 78 -0.26 0.24 -14.77
CA LYS A 78 0.90 -0.06 -13.92
C LYS A 78 1.06 -1.55 -13.61
N ILE A 79 0.54 -2.41 -14.51
CA ILE A 79 0.71 -3.86 -14.40
C ILE A 79 2.19 -4.25 -14.32
N MET A 80 2.46 -5.35 -13.63
CA MET A 80 3.78 -6.00 -13.61
C MET A 80 3.74 -7.21 -14.57
N PRO A 81 4.19 -7.08 -15.82
CA PRO A 81 3.95 -8.08 -16.88
C PRO A 81 4.47 -9.47 -16.53
N GLN A 82 5.59 -9.55 -15.80
CA GLN A 82 6.20 -10.81 -15.37
C GLN A 82 5.34 -11.60 -14.36
N THR A 83 4.28 -11.00 -13.82
CA THR A 83 3.39 -11.64 -12.85
C THR A 83 2.08 -12.13 -13.47
N VAL A 84 1.91 -11.92 -14.76
CA VAL A 84 0.68 -12.26 -15.46
C VAL A 84 0.56 -13.77 -15.62
N HIS A 85 -0.59 -14.27 -15.24
CA HIS A 85 -0.99 -15.66 -15.44
C HIS A 85 -2.39 -15.72 -16.05
N ILE A 86 -2.54 -16.54 -17.08
CA ILE A 86 -3.82 -16.78 -17.77
C ILE A 86 -4.16 -18.27 -17.73
N LYS A 87 -5.42 -18.60 -17.49
CA LYS A 87 -5.93 -19.97 -17.57
C LYS A 87 -7.41 -20.00 -17.94
N SER A 88 -7.82 -21.08 -18.57
CA SER A 88 -9.24 -21.39 -18.75
C SER A 88 -9.79 -22.07 -17.50
N LEU A 89 -10.89 -21.55 -16.95
CA LEU A 89 -11.61 -22.16 -15.83
C LEU A 89 -12.59 -23.23 -16.28
N THR A 90 -13.14 -23.11 -17.50
CA THR A 90 -14.10 -24.08 -18.06
C THR A 90 -13.42 -25.26 -18.71
N HIS A 91 -12.28 -25.06 -19.35
CA HIS A 91 -11.55 -26.12 -20.08
C HIS A 91 -10.08 -26.12 -19.63
N PRO A 92 -9.76 -26.57 -18.39
CA PRO A 92 -8.39 -26.69 -17.92
C PRO A 92 -7.56 -27.53 -18.89
N ASN A 93 -6.31 -27.09 -19.14
CA ASN A 93 -5.35 -27.77 -20.04
C ASN A 93 -5.73 -27.77 -21.54
N GLN A 94 -6.75 -27.01 -21.98
CA GLN A 94 -7.06 -26.84 -23.40
C GLN A 94 -6.57 -25.51 -23.98
N LEU A 95 -6.14 -24.59 -23.14
CA LEU A 95 -5.62 -23.29 -23.52
C LEU A 95 -4.17 -23.18 -23.03
N HIS A 96 -3.23 -23.10 -23.98
CA HIS A 96 -1.79 -23.01 -23.69
C HIS A 96 -1.23 -21.67 -24.19
N VAL A 97 -0.48 -20.98 -23.35
CA VAL A 97 0.24 -19.75 -23.72
C VAL A 97 1.53 -20.13 -24.39
N LEU A 98 1.74 -19.64 -25.58
CA LEU A 98 3.00 -19.78 -26.35
C LEU A 98 3.88 -18.57 -26.17
N GLU A 99 3.29 -17.35 -26.27
CA GLU A 99 3.98 -16.08 -26.09
C GLU A 99 3.08 -15.10 -25.35
N GLN A 100 3.71 -14.20 -24.59
CA GLN A 100 3.04 -13.12 -23.88
C GLN A 100 3.80 -11.82 -24.12
N ASN A 101 3.10 -10.83 -24.65
CA ASN A 101 3.60 -9.49 -24.88
C ASN A 101 2.73 -8.47 -24.11
N TYR A 102 3.36 -7.42 -23.62
CA TYR A 102 2.66 -6.31 -23.01
C TYR A 102 2.87 -5.05 -23.85
N GLU A 103 1.78 -4.58 -24.46
CA GLU A 103 1.76 -3.36 -25.24
C GLU A 103 1.43 -2.18 -24.30
N TYR A 104 2.33 -1.20 -24.20
CA TYR A 104 2.22 -0.05 -23.30
C TYR A 104 2.57 1.28 -23.97
N ASP A 105 2.76 1.28 -25.30
CA ASP A 105 3.01 2.50 -26.05
C ASP A 105 1.71 3.30 -26.21
N LEU A 106 1.27 3.90 -25.09
CA LEU A 106 -0.01 4.60 -25.02
C LEU A 106 0.00 5.86 -25.86
N LEU A 107 -1.10 6.08 -26.57
CA LEU A 107 -1.35 7.27 -27.37
C LEU A 107 -1.28 8.54 -26.53
N THR A 108 -0.33 9.40 -26.85
CA THR A 108 -0.22 10.76 -26.30
C THR A 108 0.09 11.72 -27.44
N PRO A 109 -0.22 13.01 -27.32
CA PRO A 109 0.11 13.99 -28.37
C PRO A 109 1.60 13.99 -28.74
N ARG A 110 2.47 13.84 -27.74
CA ARG A 110 3.92 13.80 -27.97
C ARG A 110 4.34 12.54 -28.73
N LYS A 111 3.89 11.37 -28.30
CA LYS A 111 4.21 10.10 -28.97
C LYS A 111 3.65 10.06 -30.40
N LEU A 112 2.46 10.62 -30.61
CA LEU A 112 1.89 10.75 -31.93
C LEU A 112 2.81 11.59 -32.83
N LEU A 113 3.27 12.74 -32.36
CA LEU A 113 4.24 13.58 -33.05
C LEU A 113 5.55 12.82 -33.37
N ASP A 114 6.10 12.10 -32.38
CA ASP A 114 7.34 11.33 -32.54
C ASP A 114 7.23 10.29 -33.67
N LYS A 115 6.06 9.63 -33.80
CA LYS A 115 5.82 8.62 -34.87
C LYS A 115 5.61 9.22 -36.24
N PHE A 116 5.34 10.52 -36.31
CA PHE A 116 5.15 11.26 -37.57
C PHE A 116 6.37 12.12 -37.95
N VAL A 117 7.47 12.04 -37.22
CA VAL A 117 8.75 12.69 -37.65
C VAL A 117 9.17 12.13 -39.01
N GLY A 118 9.44 13.06 -39.96
CA GLY A 118 9.76 12.75 -41.35
C GLY A 118 8.52 12.51 -42.24
N LYS A 119 7.28 12.54 -41.67
CA LYS A 119 6.05 12.33 -42.42
C LYS A 119 5.26 13.62 -42.55
N GLU A 120 4.35 13.63 -43.53
CA GLU A 120 3.41 14.73 -43.76
C GLU A 120 2.16 14.58 -42.90
N ILE A 121 1.73 15.70 -42.30
CA ILE A 121 0.47 15.86 -41.59
C ILE A 121 -0.22 17.15 -42.06
N MET A 122 -1.46 17.36 -41.65
CA MET A 122 -2.14 18.62 -41.95
C MET A 122 -2.16 19.52 -40.70
N VAL A 123 -2.05 20.81 -40.93
CA VAL A 123 -2.17 21.87 -39.92
C VAL A 123 -3.32 22.79 -40.32
N LEU A 124 -4.20 23.11 -39.37
CA LEU A 124 -5.25 24.11 -39.60
C LEU A 124 -4.64 25.49 -39.44
N LYS A 125 -4.58 26.27 -40.55
CA LYS A 125 -4.11 27.66 -40.59
C LYS A 125 -5.20 28.52 -41.22
N ASP A 126 -5.69 29.52 -40.47
CA ASP A 126 -6.75 30.45 -40.93
C ASP A 126 -7.99 29.73 -41.49
N GLY A 127 -8.35 28.55 -40.90
CA GLY A 127 -9.49 27.73 -41.32
C GLY A 127 -9.21 26.83 -42.53
N ILE A 128 -7.96 26.79 -43.06
CA ILE A 128 -7.58 25.99 -44.22
C ILE A 128 -6.58 24.91 -43.74
N GLU A 129 -6.78 23.67 -44.19
CA GLU A 129 -5.83 22.59 -43.96
C GLU A 129 -4.63 22.72 -44.88
N VAL A 130 -3.43 22.83 -44.32
CA VAL A 130 -2.18 22.99 -45.03
C VAL A 130 -1.22 21.85 -44.71
N PRO A 131 -0.63 21.18 -45.73
CA PRO A 131 0.31 20.10 -45.49
C PRO A 131 1.63 20.63 -44.92
N VAL A 132 2.15 19.92 -43.87
CA VAL A 132 3.45 20.19 -43.27
C VAL A 132 4.19 18.89 -43.01
N THR A 133 5.52 18.89 -43.14
CA THR A 133 6.36 17.76 -42.78
C THR A 133 6.96 18.01 -41.39
N ILE A 134 6.78 17.09 -40.45
CA ILE A 134 7.40 17.16 -39.12
C ILE A 134 8.89 16.82 -39.29
N LEU A 135 9.79 17.72 -38.87
CA LEU A 135 11.23 17.52 -38.91
C LEU A 135 11.79 17.04 -37.58
N SER A 136 11.23 17.50 -36.46
CA SER A 136 11.62 17.12 -35.10
C SER A 136 10.50 17.41 -34.13
N SER A 137 10.40 16.56 -33.09
CA SER A 137 9.54 16.70 -31.92
C SER A 137 10.31 16.86 -30.60
N ASN A 138 11.66 16.85 -30.65
CA ASN A 138 12.52 16.99 -29.48
C ASN A 138 12.56 18.46 -29.02
N GLU A 139 12.34 18.69 -27.71
CA GLU A 139 12.39 20.04 -27.09
C GLU A 139 11.49 21.10 -27.75
N GLY A 140 10.54 20.66 -28.58
CA GLY A 140 9.61 21.49 -29.34
C GLY A 140 9.38 20.99 -30.75
N LEU A 141 8.31 21.46 -31.38
CA LEU A 141 7.96 21.05 -32.73
C LEU A 141 8.74 21.89 -33.75
N VAL A 142 9.46 21.20 -34.64
CA VAL A 142 10.07 21.78 -35.86
C VAL A 142 9.41 21.14 -37.07
N TYR A 143 8.87 21.95 -37.97
CA TYR A 143 8.17 21.48 -39.17
C TYR A 143 8.45 22.32 -40.39
N LYS A 144 8.32 21.72 -41.57
CA LYS A 144 8.50 22.34 -42.87
C LYS A 144 7.12 22.67 -43.47
N LEU A 145 6.91 23.93 -43.84
CA LEU A 145 5.76 24.41 -44.59
C LEU A 145 6.25 24.93 -45.93
N GLY A 146 5.99 24.24 -47.03
CA GLY A 146 6.59 24.55 -48.33
C GLY A 146 8.10 24.54 -48.25
N ASN A 147 8.78 25.65 -48.53
CA ASN A 147 10.25 25.77 -48.46
C ASN A 147 10.73 26.44 -47.14
N ARG A 148 9.85 26.66 -46.16
CA ARG A 148 10.21 27.32 -44.88
C ARG A 148 10.21 26.33 -43.73
N ILE A 149 11.18 26.50 -42.82
CA ILE A 149 11.22 25.76 -41.55
C ILE A 149 10.64 26.67 -40.46
N LEU A 150 9.68 26.15 -39.72
CA LEU A 150 9.03 26.83 -38.62
C LEU A 150 9.25 26.05 -37.33
N THR A 151 9.28 26.79 -36.22
CA THR A 151 9.35 26.25 -34.86
C THR A 151 8.15 26.72 -34.05
N GLY A 152 7.73 25.99 -33.04
CA GLY A 152 6.59 26.28 -32.19
C GLY A 152 5.39 25.38 -32.49
N GLN A 153 4.31 25.53 -31.72
CA GLN A 153 3.12 24.68 -31.87
C GLN A 153 2.07 25.41 -32.75
N PRO A 154 1.69 24.83 -33.89
CA PRO A 154 0.53 25.29 -34.64
C PRO A 154 -0.76 25.05 -33.82
N GLN A 155 -1.81 25.82 -34.12
CA GLN A 155 -3.04 25.77 -33.33
C GLN A 155 -3.72 24.41 -33.32
N ASN A 156 -3.73 23.69 -34.46
CA ASN A 156 -4.31 22.36 -34.55
C ASN A 156 -3.47 21.47 -35.48
N LEU A 157 -3.14 20.28 -35.04
CA LEU A 157 -2.45 19.25 -35.82
C LEU A 157 -3.46 18.16 -36.18
N ILE A 158 -3.52 17.81 -37.47
CA ILE A 158 -4.43 16.80 -38.00
C ILE A 158 -3.58 15.64 -38.54
N PHE A 159 -3.76 14.47 -37.93
CA PHE A 159 -3.03 13.28 -38.29
C PHE A 159 -3.93 12.36 -39.15
N PRO A 160 -3.41 11.72 -40.19
CA PRO A 160 -4.21 10.89 -41.11
C PRO A 160 -4.73 9.61 -40.46
N SER A 161 -4.00 9.07 -39.48
CA SER A 161 -4.38 7.85 -38.73
C SER A 161 -3.60 7.74 -37.44
N ILE A 162 -4.05 6.87 -36.54
CA ILE A 162 -3.25 6.44 -35.41
C ILE A 162 -2.30 5.34 -35.89
N PRO A 163 -0.97 5.47 -35.66
CA PRO A 163 -0.01 4.42 -35.99
C PRO A 163 -0.34 3.09 -35.28
N ASP A 164 -0.17 1.96 -35.96
CA ASP A 164 -0.54 0.63 -35.48
C ASP A 164 0.10 0.23 -34.14
N ASN A 165 1.24 0.84 -33.81
CA ASN A 165 1.99 0.60 -32.57
C ASN A 165 1.66 1.57 -31.42
N LEU A 166 0.68 2.49 -31.62
CA LEU A 166 0.13 3.31 -30.56
C LEU A 166 -1.27 2.80 -30.18
N ILE A 167 -1.45 2.50 -28.91
CA ILE A 167 -2.70 1.98 -28.37
C ILE A 167 -3.36 2.99 -27.43
N SER A 168 -4.68 3.00 -27.40
CA SER A 168 -5.45 3.89 -26.51
C SER A 168 -5.43 3.44 -25.06
N GLN A 169 -5.24 2.14 -24.82
CA GLN A 169 -5.28 1.53 -23.51
C GLN A 169 -4.26 0.39 -23.39
N PRO A 170 -3.68 0.16 -22.18
CA PRO A 170 -2.76 -0.95 -21.97
C PRO A 170 -3.38 -2.28 -22.32
N THR A 171 -2.65 -3.12 -23.05
CA THR A 171 -3.15 -4.37 -23.61
C THR A 171 -2.14 -5.49 -23.41
N LEU A 172 -2.60 -6.65 -22.91
CA LEU A 172 -1.85 -7.91 -22.98
C LEU A 172 -2.14 -8.57 -24.30
N HIS A 173 -1.08 -9.04 -24.96
CA HIS A 173 -1.17 -9.73 -26.22
C HIS A 173 -0.59 -11.14 -26.06
N TRP A 174 -1.43 -12.16 -26.23
CA TRP A 174 -1.04 -13.56 -26.12
C TRP A 174 -1.13 -14.28 -27.45
N SER A 175 -0.09 -15.03 -27.79
CA SER A 175 -0.17 -16.11 -28.76
C SER A 175 -0.54 -17.39 -28.01
N LEU A 176 -1.69 -17.98 -28.34
CA LEU A 176 -2.32 -19.10 -27.65
C LEU A 176 -2.50 -20.29 -28.58
N GLU A 177 -2.31 -21.51 -28.06
CA GLU A 177 -2.83 -22.74 -28.67
C GLU A 177 -4.12 -23.12 -27.94
N ASN A 178 -5.26 -23.03 -28.65
CA ASN A 178 -6.55 -23.48 -28.18
C ASN A 178 -6.92 -24.82 -28.80
N ARG A 179 -7.11 -25.83 -27.96
CA ARG A 179 -7.41 -27.20 -28.39
C ARG A 179 -8.93 -27.55 -28.43
N THR A 180 -9.77 -26.55 -28.19
CA THR A 180 -11.24 -26.72 -28.19
C THR A 180 -11.92 -25.60 -28.98
N VAL A 181 -13.16 -25.83 -29.39
CA VAL A 181 -14.00 -24.83 -30.10
C VAL A 181 -15.04 -24.21 -29.15
N SER A 182 -14.98 -24.49 -27.88
CA SER A 182 -15.94 -24.04 -26.88
C SER A 182 -15.65 -22.63 -26.38
N ALA A 183 -16.66 -21.98 -25.83
CA ALA A 183 -16.47 -20.76 -25.08
C ALA A 183 -15.67 -21.03 -23.80
N HIS A 184 -14.74 -20.14 -23.51
CA HIS A 184 -13.88 -20.21 -22.35
C HIS A 184 -14.24 -19.13 -21.33
N LYS A 185 -14.37 -19.52 -20.08
CA LYS A 185 -14.24 -18.60 -18.96
C LYS A 185 -12.75 -18.48 -18.65
N VAL A 186 -12.14 -17.36 -19.04
CA VAL A 186 -10.70 -17.10 -18.91
C VAL A 186 -10.44 -16.23 -17.69
N GLU A 187 -9.58 -16.71 -16.79
CA GLU A 187 -9.04 -15.92 -15.68
C GLU A 187 -7.66 -15.38 -16.08
N ALA A 188 -7.51 -14.06 -16.12
CA ALA A 188 -6.25 -13.37 -16.16
C ALA A 188 -5.95 -12.83 -14.75
N SER A 189 -4.82 -13.21 -14.16
CA SER A 189 -4.39 -12.72 -12.85
C SER A 189 -3.03 -12.07 -12.95
N TYR A 190 -2.85 -10.93 -12.28
CA TYR A 190 -1.60 -10.16 -12.32
C TYR A 190 -1.46 -9.22 -11.14
N LEU A 191 -0.22 -8.85 -10.83
CA LEU A 191 0.07 -7.78 -9.89
C LEU A 191 0.13 -6.44 -10.64
N THR A 192 -0.32 -5.38 -9.98
CA THR A 192 -0.21 -4.00 -10.43
C THR A 192 0.28 -3.10 -9.32
N ARG A 193 1.01 -2.04 -9.68
CA ARG A 193 1.28 -0.92 -8.77
C ARG A 193 0.13 0.09 -8.83
N GLY A 194 0.17 1.08 -7.93
CA GLY A 194 -0.81 2.16 -7.90
C GLY A 194 -2.10 1.78 -7.18
N LEU A 195 -2.10 0.69 -6.42
CA LEU A 195 -3.16 0.35 -5.47
C LEU A 195 -2.57 0.32 -4.08
N ASN A 196 -3.12 1.14 -3.19
CA ASN A 196 -2.70 1.19 -1.80
C ASN A 196 -3.89 1.38 -0.88
N TRP A 197 -3.75 0.96 0.39
CA TRP A 197 -4.75 1.21 1.39
C TRP A 197 -4.14 1.47 2.76
N LYS A 198 -4.88 2.16 3.61
CA LYS A 198 -4.53 2.40 5.01
C LYS A 198 -5.78 2.41 5.86
N ALA A 199 -5.62 2.13 7.15
CA ALA A 199 -6.65 2.34 8.13
C ALA A 199 -6.53 3.74 8.74
N ASP A 200 -7.67 4.39 8.92
CA ASP A 200 -7.82 5.64 9.66
C ASP A 200 -8.89 5.42 10.73
N TYR A 201 -8.62 5.84 11.96
CA TYR A 201 -9.53 5.66 13.08
C TYR A 201 -9.95 7.01 13.66
N VAL A 202 -11.22 7.13 13.97
CA VAL A 202 -11.79 8.27 14.67
C VAL A 202 -12.36 7.77 16.00
N ALA A 203 -11.85 8.35 17.07
CA ALA A 203 -12.26 8.02 18.43
C ALA A 203 -12.90 9.24 19.11
N VAL A 204 -14.03 9.05 19.75
CA VAL A 204 -14.72 10.09 20.51
C VAL A 204 -14.74 9.70 21.99
N LEU A 205 -13.99 10.45 22.80
CA LEU A 205 -13.91 10.24 24.25
C LEU A 205 -15.11 10.87 24.94
N ASP A 206 -15.67 10.16 25.93
CA ASP A 206 -16.79 10.68 26.73
C ASP A 206 -16.34 11.85 27.65
N SER A 207 -17.29 12.58 28.20
CA SER A 207 -17.01 13.73 29.07
C SER A 207 -16.23 13.35 30.34
N LYS A 208 -16.32 12.10 30.80
CA LYS A 208 -15.68 11.59 32.03
C LYS A 208 -14.34 10.89 31.76
N ASP A 209 -13.85 10.86 30.54
CA ASP A 209 -12.62 10.16 30.13
C ASP A 209 -12.60 8.66 30.47
N LYS A 210 -13.79 8.00 30.49
CA LYS A 210 -13.94 6.60 30.87
C LYS A 210 -14.33 5.66 29.74
N ASN A 211 -14.97 6.18 28.71
CA ASN A 211 -15.41 5.41 27.56
C ASN A 211 -15.07 6.15 26.26
N LEU A 212 -14.89 5.39 25.21
CA LEU A 212 -14.52 5.88 23.88
C LEU A 212 -15.38 5.16 22.83
N ASP A 213 -15.95 5.92 21.90
CA ASP A 213 -16.56 5.39 20.69
C ASP A 213 -15.51 5.39 19.57
N LEU A 214 -15.32 4.27 18.89
CA LEU A 214 -14.32 4.08 17.85
C LEU A 214 -14.97 3.77 16.50
N SER A 215 -14.64 4.55 15.48
CA SER A 215 -14.97 4.27 14.08
C SER A 215 -13.69 4.07 13.28
N GLY A 216 -13.57 2.93 12.61
CA GLY A 216 -12.46 2.62 11.73
C GLY A 216 -12.87 2.76 10.25
N TRP A 217 -12.00 3.33 9.45
CA TRP A 217 -12.17 3.52 8.01
C TRP A 217 -11.01 2.92 7.25
N VAL A 218 -11.30 2.31 6.12
CA VAL A 218 -10.32 1.98 5.09
C VAL A 218 -10.29 3.11 4.08
N THR A 219 -9.14 3.72 3.91
CA THR A 219 -8.86 4.66 2.81
C THR A 219 -8.10 3.91 1.74
N LEU A 220 -8.75 3.70 0.59
CA LEU A 220 -8.21 3.01 -0.59
C LEU A 220 -7.88 4.04 -1.67
N ASP A 221 -6.66 4.03 -2.17
CA ASP A 221 -6.21 4.87 -3.28
C ASP A 221 -5.97 4.02 -4.53
N ASN A 222 -6.54 4.43 -5.66
CA ASN A 222 -6.36 3.76 -6.94
C ASN A 222 -5.75 4.71 -7.98
N GLN A 223 -4.51 4.48 -8.28
CA GLN A 223 -3.73 5.13 -9.35
C GLN A 223 -3.15 4.11 -10.33
N SER A 224 -3.75 2.91 -10.40
CA SER A 224 -3.26 1.80 -11.23
C SER A 224 -3.43 2.03 -12.74
N GLY A 225 -4.25 3.01 -13.12
CA GLY A 225 -4.59 3.28 -14.52
C GLY A 225 -5.83 2.50 -15.01
N ALA A 226 -6.50 1.73 -14.13
CA ALA A 226 -7.75 1.02 -14.46
C ALA A 226 -8.85 1.29 -13.44
N THR A 227 -10.11 1.22 -13.89
CA THR A 227 -11.30 1.21 -13.04
C THR A 227 -11.80 -0.22 -12.89
N TYR A 228 -12.06 -0.65 -11.64
CA TYR A 228 -12.58 -1.98 -11.33
C TYR A 228 -14.04 -1.86 -10.93
N GLN A 229 -14.93 -2.22 -11.85
CA GLN A 229 -16.38 -2.13 -11.65
C GLN A 229 -16.89 -3.35 -10.86
N ASN A 230 -17.77 -3.12 -9.88
CA ASN A 230 -18.39 -4.17 -9.07
C ASN A 230 -17.40 -5.22 -8.55
N ALA A 231 -16.19 -4.77 -8.19
CA ALA A 231 -15.10 -5.63 -7.75
C ALA A 231 -15.39 -6.27 -6.38
N ARG A 232 -15.00 -7.51 -6.21
CA ARG A 232 -14.86 -8.14 -4.91
C ARG A 232 -13.55 -7.67 -4.29
N LEU A 233 -13.65 -6.78 -3.29
CA LEU A 233 -12.51 -6.15 -2.65
C LEU A 233 -12.04 -6.97 -1.46
N LYS A 234 -10.73 -7.24 -1.44
CA LYS A 234 -9.99 -7.78 -0.29
C LYS A 234 -8.82 -6.88 0.04
N LEU A 235 -8.51 -6.77 1.34
CA LEU A 235 -7.38 -5.98 1.85
C LEU A 235 -6.48 -6.91 2.66
N VAL A 236 -5.19 -6.82 2.45
CA VAL A 236 -4.21 -7.59 3.21
C VAL A 236 -3.44 -6.64 4.11
N ALA A 237 -3.50 -6.87 5.41
CA ALA A 237 -2.69 -6.20 6.42
C ALA A 237 -1.55 -7.09 6.87
N GLY A 238 -0.34 -6.54 6.92
CA GLY A 238 0.90 -7.21 7.30
C GLY A 238 2.05 -6.86 6.36
N ASP A 239 3.27 -7.15 6.78
CA ASP A 239 4.49 -6.77 6.06
C ASP A 239 4.88 -7.85 5.04
N LEU A 240 4.67 -7.55 3.76
CA LEU A 240 5.10 -8.43 2.68
C LEU A 240 6.61 -8.36 2.47
N ASN A 241 7.28 -9.50 2.56
CA ASN A 241 8.67 -9.60 2.11
C ASN A 241 8.72 -9.62 0.57
N ARG A 242 9.42 -8.65 -0.01
CA ARG A 242 9.55 -8.50 -1.47
C ARG A 242 11.00 -8.28 -1.87
N VAL A 243 11.37 -8.86 -3.00
CA VAL A 243 12.60 -8.45 -3.69
C VAL A 243 12.31 -7.11 -4.36
N VAL A 244 12.90 -6.03 -3.83
CA VAL A 244 12.79 -4.69 -4.42
C VAL A 244 13.94 -4.51 -5.39
N GLU A 245 13.66 -4.45 -6.69
CA GLU A 245 14.62 -3.87 -7.64
C GLU A 245 14.66 -2.36 -7.38
N GLU A 246 15.84 -1.85 -6.99
CA GLU A 246 16.03 -0.44 -6.67
C GLU A 246 15.84 0.46 -7.90
N TYR A 247 14.62 0.96 -8.08
CA TYR A 247 14.36 2.17 -8.85
C TYR A 247 14.12 3.33 -7.89
N LYS A 248 15.07 4.26 -7.85
CA LYS A 248 14.96 5.50 -7.06
C LYS A 248 13.79 6.35 -7.57
N VAL A 249 12.77 6.55 -6.75
CA VAL A 249 11.75 7.58 -6.95
C VAL A 249 11.64 8.42 -5.68
N ARG A 250 11.80 9.73 -5.88
CA ARG A 250 11.64 10.77 -4.86
C ARG A 250 10.17 11.17 -4.71
N ASP A 251 9.82 11.38 -3.49
CA ASP A 251 8.69 12.03 -2.82
C ASP A 251 7.73 12.95 -3.57
N ALA A 252 6.45 12.89 -3.18
CA ALA A 252 5.59 14.06 -3.01
C ALA A 252 4.36 13.80 -2.12
N ILE A 253 4.00 14.78 -1.35
CA ILE A 253 3.24 14.92 -0.12
C ILE A 253 1.78 15.34 -0.35
N ALA A 254 0.91 14.87 0.56
CA ALA A 254 -0.26 15.49 1.19
C ALA A 254 -1.48 15.97 0.37
N GLY A 255 -2.64 15.50 0.79
CA GLY A 255 -3.97 16.01 0.43
C GLY A 255 -4.96 16.00 1.60
N ARG A 256 -5.83 16.97 1.64
CA ARG A 256 -6.78 17.39 2.68
C ARG A 256 -7.96 16.43 2.87
N MET A 257 -8.49 16.40 4.12
CA MET A 257 -9.70 15.70 4.53
C MET A 257 -10.95 16.58 4.52
N GLU A 258 -12.08 15.95 4.19
CA GLU A 258 -13.43 16.42 4.53
C GLU A 258 -14.14 15.35 5.39
N LEU A 259 -14.89 15.81 6.39
CA LEU A 259 -15.63 14.97 7.35
C LEU A 259 -16.94 14.46 6.73
N ALA A 260 -17.21 13.16 6.87
CA ALA A 260 -18.51 12.57 6.56
C ALA A 260 -19.16 11.97 7.82
N SER A 261 -20.46 12.20 7.95
CA SER A 261 -21.31 11.89 9.09
C SER A 261 -21.69 10.41 9.23
N LYS A 262 -22.01 10.00 10.46
CA LYS A 262 -22.32 8.66 10.95
C LYS A 262 -23.51 7.98 10.26
N VAL A 263 -23.33 6.71 9.92
CA VAL A 263 -24.40 5.72 9.79
C VAL A 263 -23.90 4.44 10.46
N ALA A 264 -24.55 4.01 11.53
CA ALA A 264 -24.28 2.74 12.20
C ALA A 264 -24.77 1.58 11.31
N SER A 265 -23.86 0.71 10.92
CA SER A 265 -24.15 -0.48 10.08
C SER A 265 -23.24 -1.61 10.53
N ALA A 266 -23.72 -2.85 10.43
CA ALA A 266 -22.93 -4.06 10.67
C ALA A 266 -21.56 -3.98 10.01
N ALA A 267 -20.53 -4.56 10.62
CA ALA A 267 -19.16 -4.49 10.13
C ALA A 267 -19.08 -4.88 8.65
N PRO A 268 -18.69 -3.98 7.76
CA PRO A 268 -18.77 -4.22 6.31
C PRO A 268 -17.69 -5.16 5.78
N PHE A 269 -16.69 -5.51 6.62
CA PHE A 269 -15.64 -6.47 6.31
C PHE A 269 -15.74 -7.72 7.19
N ALA A 270 -15.52 -8.90 6.58
CA ALA A 270 -15.20 -10.12 7.29
C ALA A 270 -13.68 -10.28 7.33
N GLU A 271 -13.14 -10.49 8.52
CA GLU A 271 -11.72 -10.75 8.74
C GLU A 271 -11.45 -12.25 8.80
N GLN A 272 -10.31 -12.67 8.24
CA GLN A 272 -9.77 -14.03 8.40
C GLN A 272 -8.25 -14.01 8.44
N SER A 273 -7.66 -14.88 9.26
CA SER A 273 -6.22 -15.14 9.22
C SER A 273 -5.86 -15.81 7.89
N PHE A 274 -4.82 -15.32 7.24
CA PHE A 274 -4.30 -15.83 5.99
C PHE A 274 -2.77 -15.86 6.02
N PHE A 275 -2.18 -17.03 6.23
CA PHE A 275 -0.75 -17.19 6.52
C PHE A 275 -0.39 -16.38 7.78
N GLU A 276 0.60 -15.48 7.73
CA GLU A 276 0.96 -14.55 8.82
C GLU A 276 0.32 -13.15 8.66
N TYR A 277 -0.71 -13.03 7.81
CA TYR A 277 -1.41 -11.79 7.48
C TYR A 277 -2.88 -11.85 7.92
N HIS A 278 -3.51 -10.69 7.96
CA HIS A 278 -4.96 -10.58 8.12
C HIS A 278 -5.60 -10.12 6.81
N LEU A 279 -6.57 -10.88 6.35
CA LEU A 279 -7.34 -10.61 5.13
C LEU A 279 -8.72 -10.09 5.51
N TYR A 280 -9.03 -8.88 5.08
CA TYR A 280 -10.33 -8.22 5.28
C TYR A 280 -11.09 -8.26 3.96
N SER A 281 -12.20 -8.99 3.91
CA SER A 281 -13.06 -9.13 2.72
C SER A 281 -14.27 -8.24 2.85
N LEU A 282 -14.44 -7.27 1.93
CA LEU A 282 -15.65 -6.45 1.87
C LEU A 282 -16.84 -7.33 1.46
N GLN A 283 -17.91 -7.31 2.26
CA GLN A 283 -19.04 -8.22 2.10
C GLN A 283 -19.97 -7.86 0.93
N ARG A 284 -19.74 -6.75 0.28
CA ARG A 284 -20.48 -6.30 -0.91
C ARG A 284 -19.53 -5.91 -2.03
N PRO A 285 -19.91 -6.09 -3.30
CA PRO A 285 -19.14 -5.55 -4.42
C PRO A 285 -19.01 -4.03 -4.33
N THR A 286 -17.93 -3.51 -4.86
CA THR A 286 -17.69 -2.05 -4.90
C THR A 286 -16.95 -1.66 -6.17
N THR A 287 -17.26 -0.48 -6.72
CA THR A 287 -16.51 0.07 -7.85
C THR A 287 -15.33 0.89 -7.34
N ILE A 288 -14.13 0.57 -7.82
CA ILE A 288 -12.87 1.25 -7.48
C ILE A 288 -12.42 2.02 -8.73
N LYS A 289 -12.76 3.31 -8.79
CA LYS A 289 -12.45 4.14 -9.97
C LYS A 289 -10.97 4.49 -10.02
N ASN A 290 -10.42 4.59 -11.23
CA ASN A 290 -9.08 5.12 -11.43
C ASN A 290 -8.98 6.59 -10.98
N GLN A 291 -7.82 6.98 -10.43
CA GLN A 291 -7.55 8.32 -9.88
C GLN A 291 -8.58 8.75 -8.81
N GLN A 292 -8.96 7.80 -7.96
CA GLN A 292 -9.92 8.04 -6.87
C GLN A 292 -9.35 7.53 -5.54
N THR A 293 -9.50 8.36 -4.50
CA THR A 293 -9.41 7.91 -3.12
C THR A 293 -10.83 7.58 -2.63
N LYS A 294 -11.01 6.38 -2.11
CA LYS A 294 -12.29 5.86 -1.63
C LYS A 294 -12.19 5.47 -0.16
N GLN A 295 -13.19 5.87 0.63
CA GLN A 295 -13.30 5.42 2.02
C GLN A 295 -14.43 4.41 2.18
N VAL A 296 -14.15 3.34 2.93
CA VAL A 296 -15.10 2.30 3.29
C VAL A 296 -15.00 2.06 4.79
N SER A 297 -16.13 1.98 5.47
CA SER A 297 -16.15 1.67 6.91
C SER A 297 -15.51 0.31 7.17
N LEU A 298 -14.59 0.24 8.13
CA LEU A 298 -13.90 -0.98 8.56
C LEU A 298 -14.61 -1.59 9.77
N LEU A 299 -14.85 -0.77 10.80
CA LEU A 299 -15.48 -1.17 12.06
C LEU A 299 -16.18 0.02 12.72
N SER A 300 -17.11 -0.30 13.62
CA SER A 300 -17.68 0.65 14.59
C SER A 300 -17.83 -0.07 15.92
N ALA A 301 -17.36 0.54 17.00
CA ALA A 301 -17.47 0.02 18.36
C ALA A 301 -17.77 1.17 19.32
N ASP A 302 -18.79 0.99 20.14
CA ASP A 302 -19.26 2.03 21.03
C ASP A 302 -18.96 1.66 22.48
N ARG A 303 -18.78 2.68 23.33
CA ARG A 303 -18.57 2.55 24.78
C ARG A 303 -17.42 1.62 25.17
N ILE A 304 -16.31 1.71 24.49
CA ILE A 304 -15.08 0.98 24.82
C ILE A 304 -14.53 1.55 26.13
N PRO A 305 -14.34 0.76 27.20
CA PRO A 305 -13.72 1.23 28.43
C PRO A 305 -12.28 1.67 28.20
N VAL A 306 -11.92 2.84 28.70
CA VAL A 306 -10.55 3.38 28.59
C VAL A 306 -9.99 3.80 29.94
N SER A 307 -8.67 3.85 30.04
CA SER A 307 -7.94 4.41 31.17
C SER A 307 -7.06 5.56 30.72
N LYS A 308 -7.22 6.70 31.37
CA LYS A 308 -6.33 7.86 31.20
C LYS A 308 -5.12 7.73 32.11
N ARG A 309 -3.94 7.85 31.55
CA ARG A 309 -2.65 7.72 32.26
C ARG A 309 -1.82 8.97 32.11
N TYR A 310 -1.17 9.39 33.21
CA TYR A 310 -0.13 10.39 33.21
C TYR A 310 1.20 9.69 33.35
N ILE A 311 2.11 9.89 32.40
CA ILE A 311 3.39 9.17 32.34
C ILE A 311 4.53 10.17 32.23
N PHE A 312 5.43 10.08 33.20
CA PHE A 312 6.70 10.75 33.17
C PHE A 312 7.81 9.74 32.85
N THR A 313 8.55 9.95 31.76
CA THR A 313 9.61 9.02 31.35
C THR A 313 10.96 9.69 31.58
N GLY A 314 11.82 9.03 32.34
CA GLY A 314 13.21 9.42 32.54
C GLY A 314 14.07 9.20 31.29
N SER A 315 15.36 9.50 31.40
CA SER A 315 16.32 9.29 30.31
C SER A 315 17.57 8.56 30.80
N PRO A 316 18.08 7.56 30.04
CA PRO A 316 19.29 6.82 30.41
C PRO A 316 20.54 7.69 30.59
N GLN A 317 20.62 8.80 29.86
CA GLN A 317 21.76 9.71 29.92
C GLN A 317 22.06 10.27 31.33
N TYR A 318 21.06 10.30 32.21
CA TYR A 318 21.24 10.79 33.60
C TYR A 318 22.01 9.83 34.50
N PHE A 319 22.29 8.62 34.05
CA PHE A 319 23.07 7.61 34.76
C PHE A 319 24.56 7.61 34.33
N HIS A 320 24.92 8.28 33.20
CA HIS A 320 26.27 8.20 32.64
C HIS A 320 27.31 9.03 33.38
N SER A 321 26.91 10.12 34.01
CA SER A 321 27.83 11.04 34.67
C SER A 321 27.15 11.83 35.79
N ARG A 322 27.97 12.51 36.56
CA ARG A 322 27.47 13.49 37.54
C ARG A 322 26.85 14.68 36.81
N PHE A 323 25.61 14.96 37.15
CA PHE A 323 24.84 16.08 36.61
C PHE A 323 24.61 17.11 37.71
N THR A 324 25.22 18.30 37.60
CA THR A 324 25.22 19.32 38.64
C THR A 324 24.16 20.42 38.47
N GLY A 325 23.31 20.32 37.47
CA GLY A 325 22.28 21.31 37.18
C GLY A 325 20.88 20.87 37.63
N VAL A 326 20.01 21.85 37.85
CA VAL A 326 18.54 21.60 37.88
C VAL A 326 18.08 21.42 36.43
N MET A 327 17.43 20.31 36.16
CA MET A 327 16.86 20.09 34.82
C MET A 327 15.67 21.00 34.60
N PRO A 328 15.46 21.51 33.37
CA PRO A 328 14.26 22.26 33.05
C PRO A 328 13.01 21.42 33.35
N LYS A 329 11.91 22.10 33.62
CA LYS A 329 10.59 21.46 33.78
C LYS A 329 10.36 20.47 32.64
N GLN A 330 10.07 19.22 33.00
CA GLN A 330 9.85 18.15 32.06
C GLN A 330 8.36 17.91 31.95
N LYS A 331 7.93 17.50 30.76
CA LYS A 331 6.54 17.29 30.47
C LYS A 331 6.08 15.89 30.91
N VAL A 332 4.87 15.83 31.41
CA VAL A 332 4.19 14.58 31.74
C VAL A 332 3.26 14.23 30.56
N GLY A 333 3.51 13.13 29.89
CA GLY A 333 2.67 12.68 28.76
C GLY A 333 1.31 12.22 29.25
N VAL A 334 0.26 12.54 28.48
CA VAL A 334 -1.11 12.05 28.69
C VAL A 334 -1.38 10.94 27.70
N PHE A 335 -1.79 9.78 28.18
CA PHE A 335 -2.12 8.61 27.37
C PHE A 335 -3.54 8.13 27.64
N VAL A 336 -4.15 7.57 26.61
CA VAL A 336 -5.40 6.80 26.72
C VAL A 336 -5.08 5.36 26.35
N GLU A 337 -5.44 4.44 27.24
CA GLU A 337 -5.23 3.00 27.07
C GLU A 337 -6.56 2.29 26.93
N LEU A 338 -6.67 1.38 25.94
CA LEU A 338 -7.85 0.53 25.74
C LEU A 338 -7.42 -0.88 25.32
N ALA A 339 -8.25 -1.87 25.65
CA ALA A 339 -7.99 -3.26 25.29
C ALA A 339 -8.79 -3.66 24.04
N ASN A 340 -8.12 -4.21 23.03
CA ASN A 340 -8.76 -4.77 21.83
C ASN A 340 -9.40 -6.12 22.14
N LYS A 341 -10.50 -6.14 22.90
CA LYS A 341 -11.19 -7.35 23.34
C LYS A 341 -12.62 -7.40 22.84
N LYS A 342 -13.15 -8.61 22.68
CA LYS A 342 -14.53 -8.84 22.27
C LYS A 342 -15.52 -8.25 23.29
N ASP A 343 -15.21 -8.37 24.57
CA ASP A 343 -16.05 -7.83 25.65
C ASP A 343 -16.09 -6.29 25.65
N ASN A 344 -15.18 -5.65 24.95
CA ASN A 344 -15.13 -4.21 24.73
C ASN A 344 -15.70 -3.80 23.36
N ASN A 345 -16.56 -4.63 22.74
CA ASN A 345 -17.11 -4.42 21.40
C ASN A 345 -16.05 -4.33 20.28
N LEU A 346 -14.83 -4.80 20.55
CA LEU A 346 -13.70 -4.94 19.61
C LEU A 346 -13.38 -6.43 19.41
N GLY A 347 -12.10 -6.79 19.39
CA GLY A 347 -11.65 -8.19 19.35
C GLY A 347 -11.43 -8.73 17.93
N MET A 348 -11.42 -7.86 16.93
CA MET A 348 -10.82 -8.13 15.63
C MET A 348 -9.40 -7.55 15.58
N PRO A 349 -8.46 -8.16 14.84
CA PRO A 349 -7.17 -7.53 14.59
C PRO A 349 -7.36 -6.14 13.98
N LEU A 350 -6.62 -5.15 14.46
CA LEU A 350 -6.68 -3.79 13.94
C LEU A 350 -5.46 -3.53 13.05
N PRO A 351 -5.63 -3.13 11.79
CA PRO A 351 -4.54 -2.71 10.93
C PRO A 351 -3.80 -1.49 11.48
N VAL A 352 -2.52 -1.39 11.14
CA VAL A 352 -1.73 -0.17 11.36
C VAL A 352 -2.45 1.05 10.78
N GLY A 353 -2.53 2.14 11.56
CA GLY A 353 -3.25 3.33 11.12
C GLY A 353 -3.11 4.52 12.05
N THR A 354 -3.64 5.66 11.60
CA THR A 354 -3.71 6.89 12.42
C THR A 354 -5.02 6.93 13.18
N LEU A 355 -4.93 7.06 14.50
CA LEU A 355 -6.08 7.18 15.39
C LEU A 355 -6.19 8.63 15.88
N ARG A 356 -7.28 9.31 15.51
CA ARG A 356 -7.59 10.69 15.89
C ARG A 356 -8.65 10.70 16.97
N VAL A 357 -8.35 11.41 18.06
CA VAL A 357 -9.23 11.46 19.23
C VAL A 357 -9.88 12.84 19.34
N TYR A 358 -11.19 12.80 19.55
CA TYR A 358 -12.02 13.95 19.75
C TYR A 358 -12.72 13.84 21.11
N LYS A 359 -13.10 14.96 21.69
CA LYS A 359 -13.90 15.04 22.91
C LYS A 359 -14.89 16.19 22.78
N ALA A 360 -16.11 15.99 23.26
CA ALA A 360 -17.08 17.07 23.33
C ALA A 360 -16.69 18.06 24.43
N ASP A 361 -16.72 19.35 24.13
CA ASP A 361 -16.62 20.43 25.12
C ASP A 361 -17.96 20.67 25.84
N SER A 362 -18.06 21.77 26.59
CA SER A 362 -19.20 22.08 27.42
C SER A 362 -20.49 22.41 26.65
N ASP A 363 -20.38 22.82 25.38
CA ASP A 363 -21.51 23.11 24.49
C ASP A 363 -21.89 21.90 23.62
N GLY A 364 -21.13 20.80 23.70
CA GLY A 364 -21.34 19.58 22.94
C GLY A 364 -20.61 19.54 21.61
N SER A 365 -19.83 20.58 21.27
CA SER A 365 -19.00 20.62 20.07
C SER A 365 -17.80 19.70 20.22
N LEU A 366 -17.49 18.92 19.16
CA LEU A 366 -16.34 18.03 19.15
C LEU A 366 -15.05 18.81 18.91
N GLN A 367 -14.14 18.73 19.88
CA GLN A 367 -12.80 19.28 19.78
C GLN A 367 -11.79 18.17 19.52
N PHE A 368 -10.87 18.41 18.59
CA PHE A 368 -9.72 17.52 18.36
C PHE A 368 -8.74 17.65 19.54
N ILE A 369 -8.43 16.53 20.20
CA ILE A 369 -7.59 16.53 21.41
C ILE A 369 -6.27 15.79 21.22
N GLY A 370 -6.03 15.15 20.08
CA GLY A 370 -4.76 14.52 19.73
C GLY A 370 -4.89 13.40 18.72
N GLU A 371 -3.78 13.02 18.15
CA GLU A 371 -3.67 11.84 17.27
C GLU A 371 -2.38 11.06 17.55
N ASP A 372 -2.44 9.77 17.32
CA ASP A 372 -1.28 8.87 17.41
C ASP A 372 -1.41 7.77 16.35
N ARG A 373 -0.31 7.09 16.10
CA ARG A 373 -0.27 5.93 15.20
C ARG A 373 -0.35 4.66 16.02
N ILE A 374 -1.30 3.80 15.70
CA ILE A 374 -1.34 2.44 16.22
C ILE A 374 -0.65 1.48 15.26
N ASP A 375 0.10 0.53 15.79
CA ASP A 375 0.67 -0.57 15.02
C ASP A 375 -0.39 -1.65 14.72
N HIS A 376 -0.03 -2.65 13.90
CA HIS A 376 -0.84 -3.85 13.75
C HIS A 376 -1.13 -4.44 15.14
N THR A 377 -2.38 -4.37 15.56
CA THR A 377 -2.77 -4.76 16.93
C THR A 377 -3.64 -6.01 16.88
N PRO A 378 -3.11 -7.17 17.31
CA PRO A 378 -3.88 -8.40 17.42
C PRO A 378 -5.08 -8.25 18.37
N LYS A 379 -5.99 -9.22 18.31
CA LYS A 379 -7.02 -9.34 19.36
C LYS A 379 -6.35 -9.58 20.71
N ASP A 380 -7.03 -9.16 21.77
CA ASP A 380 -6.64 -9.28 23.18
C ASP A 380 -5.41 -8.45 23.60
N GLU A 381 -4.89 -7.60 22.72
CA GLU A 381 -3.76 -6.70 23.00
C GLU A 381 -4.23 -5.30 23.47
N MET A 382 -3.33 -4.60 24.17
CA MET A 382 -3.54 -3.24 24.67
C MET A 382 -3.09 -2.21 23.63
N ILE A 383 -3.95 -1.22 23.39
CA ILE A 383 -3.65 -0.05 22.57
C ILE A 383 -3.37 1.12 23.52
N LYS A 384 -2.24 1.79 23.31
CA LYS A 384 -1.81 2.95 24.07
C LYS A 384 -1.63 4.13 23.13
N ILE A 385 -2.38 5.19 23.35
CA ILE A 385 -2.47 6.35 22.49
C ILE A 385 -1.90 7.55 23.23
N LYS A 386 -0.88 8.20 22.70
CA LYS A 386 -0.36 9.45 23.27
C LYS A 386 -1.23 10.62 22.82
N MET A 387 -1.87 11.29 23.78
CA MET A 387 -2.76 12.43 23.52
C MET A 387 -2.00 13.77 23.46
N GLY A 388 -0.79 13.81 23.98
CA GLY A 388 0.01 15.01 24.14
C GLY A 388 0.64 15.08 25.52
N ASP A 389 0.95 16.29 25.99
CA ASP A 389 1.55 16.53 27.29
C ASP A 389 0.59 17.31 28.19
N ALA A 390 0.58 16.96 29.49
CA ALA A 390 -0.25 17.63 30.47
C ALA A 390 0.20 19.09 30.66
N PHE A 391 -0.77 20.02 30.70
CA PHE A 391 -0.50 21.41 30.99
C PHE A 391 -0.31 21.66 32.50
N ASP A 392 -1.22 21.05 33.31
CA ASP A 392 -1.32 21.29 34.75
C ASP A 392 -0.58 20.25 35.60
N VAL A 393 0.10 19.26 34.98
CA VAL A 393 0.91 18.27 35.70
C VAL A 393 2.34 18.38 35.20
N VAL A 394 3.24 18.78 36.12
CA VAL A 394 4.62 19.13 35.79
C VAL A 394 5.56 18.24 36.60
N ALA A 395 6.62 17.78 35.97
CA ALA A 395 7.70 17.04 36.60
C ALA A 395 8.99 17.85 36.58
N GLU A 396 9.78 17.76 37.67
CA GLU A 396 11.11 18.31 37.78
C GLU A 396 12.02 17.25 38.37
N ARG A 397 13.17 17.02 37.74
CA ARG A 397 14.12 16.00 38.14
C ARG A 397 15.43 16.65 38.60
N LYS A 398 16.00 16.09 39.64
CA LYS A 398 17.32 16.49 40.18
C LYS A 398 18.11 15.24 40.49
N GLN A 399 19.34 15.14 40.03
CA GLN A 399 20.32 14.19 40.54
C GLN A 399 20.89 14.75 41.86
N THR A 400 20.64 14.06 42.96
CA THR A 400 21.06 14.53 44.31
C THR A 400 22.43 13.97 44.69
N ASP A 401 22.83 12.84 44.14
CA ASP A 401 24.15 12.23 44.36
C ASP A 401 24.56 11.39 43.16
N TRP A 402 25.86 11.27 42.92
CA TRP A 402 26.43 10.35 41.93
C TRP A 402 27.86 9.99 42.37
N ARG A 403 28.17 8.68 42.40
CA ARG A 403 29.43 8.14 42.85
C ARG A 403 29.87 6.97 41.98
N LYS A 404 31.17 6.91 41.67
CA LYS A 404 31.84 5.72 41.22
C LYS A 404 32.24 4.89 42.43
N ILE A 405 31.74 3.71 42.62
CA ILE A 405 32.02 2.81 43.75
C ILE A 405 33.20 1.89 43.44
N ALA A 406 33.22 1.33 42.20
CA ALA A 406 34.32 0.52 41.69
C ALA A 406 34.36 0.63 40.16
N ASP A 407 35.30 -0.08 39.53
CA ASP A 407 35.28 -0.14 38.08
C ASP A 407 33.95 -0.77 37.61
N ASN A 408 33.27 -0.04 36.70
CA ASN A 408 31.94 -0.38 36.17
C ASN A 408 30.80 -0.43 37.21
N LEU A 409 31.00 0.01 38.46
CA LEU A 409 29.96 0.04 39.49
C LEU A 409 29.73 1.48 39.97
N TYR A 410 28.49 1.92 39.86
CA TYR A 410 28.10 3.31 40.17
C TYR A 410 26.86 3.33 41.07
N GLU A 411 26.71 4.42 41.80
CA GLU A 411 25.48 4.75 42.51
C GLU A 411 25.03 6.16 42.09
N ALA A 412 23.75 6.31 41.90
CA ALA A 412 23.10 7.60 41.68
C ALA A 412 21.85 7.73 42.53
N ALA A 413 21.61 8.95 43.03
CA ALA A 413 20.37 9.27 43.72
C ALA A 413 19.65 10.42 43.01
N PHE A 414 18.32 10.31 42.97
CA PHE A 414 17.45 11.25 42.30
C PHE A 414 16.31 11.70 43.20
N GLU A 415 15.90 12.95 43.02
CA GLU A 415 14.64 13.50 43.47
C GLU A 415 13.81 13.91 42.24
N ILE A 416 12.57 13.45 42.17
CA ILE A 416 11.62 13.83 41.13
C ILE A 416 10.44 14.49 41.83
N SER A 417 10.25 15.78 41.61
CA SER A 417 9.13 16.56 42.12
C SER A 417 8.00 16.55 41.09
N LEU A 418 6.83 16.07 41.46
CA LEU A 418 5.63 16.02 40.64
C LEU A 418 4.61 17.01 41.22
N ARG A 419 4.24 18.01 40.44
CA ARG A 419 3.25 19.04 40.83
C ARG A 419 1.99 18.89 40.01
N ASN A 420 0.86 18.88 40.67
CA ASN A 420 -0.47 18.80 40.11
C ASN A 420 -1.23 20.09 40.39
N HIS A 421 -1.53 20.89 39.38
CA HIS A 421 -2.31 22.12 39.46
C HIS A 421 -3.80 21.90 39.03
N LYS A 422 -4.25 20.64 38.94
CA LYS A 422 -5.63 20.29 38.68
C LYS A 422 -6.43 20.29 39.98
N ASP A 423 -7.74 20.47 39.86
CA ASP A 423 -8.72 20.39 40.94
C ASP A 423 -9.07 18.95 41.37
N GLU A 424 -8.46 17.95 40.75
CA GLU A 424 -8.57 16.52 41.06
C GLU A 424 -7.20 15.90 41.38
N ALA A 425 -7.18 14.84 42.19
CA ALA A 425 -5.96 14.06 42.42
C ALA A 425 -5.64 13.22 41.19
N VAL A 426 -4.34 13.09 40.89
CA VAL A 426 -3.86 12.26 39.77
C VAL A 426 -2.80 11.27 40.26
N THR A 427 -2.65 10.15 39.54
CA THR A 427 -1.51 9.26 39.70
C THR A 427 -0.60 9.42 38.50
N VAL A 428 0.69 9.72 38.75
CA VAL A 428 1.70 9.80 37.70
C VAL A 428 2.57 8.53 37.73
N SER A 429 2.58 7.79 36.62
CA SER A 429 3.52 6.69 36.41
C SER A 429 4.88 7.24 36.02
N VAL A 430 5.86 7.10 36.90
CA VAL A 430 7.25 7.46 36.63
C VAL A 430 7.96 6.24 36.09
N ILE A 431 8.38 6.30 34.82
CA ILE A 431 9.09 5.23 34.10
C ILE A 431 10.57 5.60 34.02
N GLU A 432 11.40 4.86 34.73
CA GLU A 432 12.84 5.08 34.77
C GLU A 432 13.58 4.03 33.97
N PRO A 433 14.22 4.40 32.86
CA PRO A 433 15.12 3.51 32.13
C PRO A 433 16.41 3.34 32.91
N MET A 434 16.63 2.14 33.42
CA MET A 434 17.79 1.78 34.22
C MET A 434 18.95 1.27 33.35
N MET A 435 20.18 1.30 33.89
CA MET A 435 21.34 0.70 33.26
C MET A 435 21.41 -0.81 33.52
N ARG A 436 22.42 -1.48 32.96
CA ARG A 436 22.63 -2.93 33.17
C ARG A 436 22.81 -3.25 34.65
N ASP A 437 22.37 -4.41 35.10
CA ASP A 437 22.52 -4.93 36.47
C ASP A 437 22.22 -3.86 37.54
N TRP A 438 20.98 -3.43 37.60
CA TRP A 438 20.56 -2.40 38.51
C TRP A 438 19.79 -2.91 39.72
N GLU A 439 19.93 -2.19 40.83
CA GLU A 439 19.21 -2.40 42.08
C GLU A 439 18.81 -1.05 42.68
N ILE A 440 17.59 -0.89 43.14
CA ILE A 440 17.15 0.24 43.92
C ILE A 440 17.48 -0.03 45.40
N LEU A 441 18.43 0.73 45.96
CA LEU A 441 18.88 0.58 47.34
C LEU A 441 17.91 1.20 48.32
N THR A 442 17.36 2.35 48.00
CA THR A 442 16.37 3.07 48.83
C THR A 442 15.38 3.78 47.91
N SER A 443 14.15 3.88 48.34
CA SER A 443 13.11 4.64 47.64
C SER A 443 12.02 5.09 48.59
N SER A 444 11.46 6.27 48.35
CA SER A 444 10.31 6.81 49.09
C SER A 444 8.97 6.16 48.72
N HIS A 445 8.92 5.50 47.55
CA HIS A 445 7.73 4.81 47.03
C HIS A 445 8.10 3.44 46.50
N THR A 446 7.15 2.54 46.50
CA THR A 446 7.33 1.21 45.93
C THR A 446 7.53 1.28 44.41
N HIS A 447 8.38 0.40 43.90
CA HIS A 447 8.63 0.28 42.46
C HIS A 447 8.31 -1.12 41.97
N LYS A 448 8.08 -1.23 40.66
CA LYS A 448 7.97 -2.49 39.93
C LYS A 448 9.04 -2.52 38.85
N LYS A 449 9.67 -3.66 38.67
CA LYS A 449 10.49 -3.93 37.49
C LYS A 449 9.54 -4.38 36.39
N ILE A 450 9.29 -3.54 35.39
CA ILE A 450 8.36 -3.85 34.27
C ILE A 450 9.08 -4.50 33.10
N GLU A 451 10.37 -4.22 32.93
CA GLU A 451 11.26 -4.80 31.91
C GLU A 451 12.67 -4.99 32.52
N ALA A 452 13.57 -5.65 31.78
CA ALA A 452 14.93 -5.92 32.23
C ALA A 452 15.64 -4.65 32.75
N TYR A 453 15.42 -3.53 32.07
CA TYR A 453 16.10 -2.24 32.34
C TYR A 453 15.12 -1.11 32.66
N THR A 454 13.93 -1.41 33.20
CA THR A 454 12.92 -0.38 33.45
C THR A 454 12.26 -0.57 34.80
N ALA A 455 12.34 0.48 35.64
CA ALA A 455 11.59 0.59 36.87
C ALA A 455 10.39 1.51 36.70
N GLN A 456 9.26 1.15 37.29
CA GLN A 456 8.04 1.96 37.31
C GLN A 456 7.65 2.26 38.76
N PHE A 457 7.30 3.53 39.00
CA PHE A 457 6.73 4.00 40.27
C PHE A 457 5.35 4.60 39.98
N GLU A 458 4.35 4.26 40.77
CA GLU A 458 3.02 4.88 40.72
C GLU A 458 2.93 5.90 41.84
N ILE A 459 2.94 7.18 41.47
CA ILE A 459 3.04 8.30 42.42
C ILE A 459 1.71 9.05 42.50
N PRO A 460 0.95 8.93 43.59
CA PRO A 460 -0.24 9.74 43.81
C PRO A 460 0.15 11.20 44.12
N VAL A 461 -0.50 12.13 43.42
CA VAL A 461 -0.32 13.58 43.62
C VAL A 461 -1.69 14.18 43.90
N ALA A 462 -1.85 14.77 45.09
CA ALA A 462 -3.09 15.40 45.49
C ALA A 462 -3.48 16.55 44.55
N LYS A 463 -4.77 16.96 44.56
CA LYS A 463 -5.19 18.18 43.88
C LYS A 463 -4.39 19.38 44.42
N ASP A 464 -4.03 20.31 43.56
CA ASP A 464 -3.21 21.50 43.92
C ASP A 464 -1.99 21.14 44.77
N GLY A 465 -1.36 19.96 44.56
CA GLY A 465 -0.37 19.38 45.43
C GLY A 465 0.94 19.05 44.75
N GLU A 466 1.95 18.74 45.59
CA GLU A 466 3.28 18.28 45.20
C GLU A 466 3.59 16.95 45.89
N THR A 467 4.14 15.98 45.14
CA THR A 467 4.73 14.77 45.71
C THR A 467 6.13 14.58 45.18
N LYS A 468 7.05 14.20 46.07
CA LYS A 468 8.45 13.96 45.75
C LYS A 468 8.74 12.46 45.78
N LEU A 469 9.19 11.91 44.66
CA LEU A 469 9.83 10.61 44.57
C LEU A 469 11.33 10.79 44.80
N THR A 470 11.86 10.14 45.81
CA THR A 470 13.34 10.03 46.01
C THR A 470 13.76 8.57 45.91
N TYR A 471 14.83 8.28 45.19
CA TYR A 471 15.39 6.95 45.15
C TYR A 471 16.88 6.98 44.93
N ARG A 472 17.59 5.92 45.39
CA ARG A 472 19.01 5.66 45.14
C ARG A 472 19.12 4.33 44.43
N THR A 473 19.83 4.29 43.35
CA THR A 473 20.10 3.07 42.60
C THR A 473 21.59 2.81 42.48
N ARG A 474 21.96 1.54 42.51
CA ARG A 474 23.28 1.01 42.14
C ARG A 474 23.15 0.28 40.79
N TYR A 475 24.11 0.48 39.92
CA TYR A 475 24.07 -0.08 38.59
C TYR A 475 25.47 -0.28 38.02
N LYS A 476 25.57 -1.20 37.03
CA LYS A 476 26.77 -1.41 36.23
C LYS A 476 26.61 -0.84 34.83
N PHE A 477 27.73 -0.43 34.23
CA PHE A 477 27.81 -0.06 32.82
C PHE A 477 28.14 -1.27 31.92
#